data_d94ed6f4b39a01e3b5fed2e654a3ecc1
#
_entry.id   d94ed6f4b39a01e3b5fed2e654a3ecc1
#
_cell.length_a   1.000
_cell.length_b   1.000
_cell.length_c   1.000
_cell.angle_alpha   90.00
_cell.angle_beta   90.00
_cell.angle_gamma   90.00
#
_symmetry.space_group_name_H-M   'P 1'
#
loop_
_entity.id
_entity.type
_entity.pdbx_description
1 polymer ?
#
loop_
_entity_poly.entity_id
_entity_poly.type
_entity_poly.pdbx_seq_one_letter_code
_entity_poly.pdbx_strand_id
1 'polypeptide(L)'
;MSKMRKNWVLWGCLLVFCGGLSGCFRSWHMTDRELKRRFANQPQKPIYHTIENDTLQLFVATLGSDTLPPLLLIHGAPGGWYGYVRMFEDTLLLARYQVIAVDRLGYNHSKHKREQFVTSVEMHARAVAMALVFNKSKQKGVLLGRSYGAPIAAKIAVLNPDRFERLILLASAIDPEQEKFWWFSKLAKRWPVRVFLPNKINAATFEKFAHVAELRKLEPDWPQLKLPTVFVQGGKDWIVNPGNLDYARRKMATNHAASFIFLPEAGHLLSNTHSDLVRKLIVEPQTTKLSSAKP
;
A
#
# COMPACT_ATOMS: atom_id res chain seq x y z
N MET A 1 -2.34 51.48 3.67
CA MET A 1 -1.69 50.59 4.69
C MET A 1 -2.48 49.31 5.04
N SER A 2 -3.76 49.14 4.68
CA SER A 2 -4.60 47.98 5.11
C SER A 2 -4.43 46.72 4.26
N LYS A 3 -4.15 46.82 2.97
CA LYS A 3 -3.98 45.64 2.06
C LYS A 3 -2.69 44.85 2.32
N MET A 4 -1.59 45.53 2.69
CA MET A 4 -0.31 44.86 3.00
C MET A 4 -0.38 44.02 4.27
N ARG A 5 -1.04 44.48 5.33
CA ARG A 5 -1.19 43.73 6.59
C ARG A 5 -1.99 42.44 6.43
N LYS A 6 -3.05 42.44 5.59
CA LYS A 6 -3.83 41.23 5.31
C LYS A 6 -3.03 40.13 4.61
N ASN A 7 -2.10 40.50 3.73
CA ASN A 7 -1.24 39.55 3.05
C ASN A 7 -0.25 38.87 4.01
N TRP A 8 0.32 39.60 4.97
CA TRP A 8 1.25 39.03 5.95
C TRP A 8 0.58 38.03 6.90
N VAL A 9 -0.67 38.27 7.29
CA VAL A 9 -1.45 37.33 8.11
C VAL A 9 -1.77 36.06 7.31
N LEU A 10 -2.14 36.17 6.04
CA LEU A 10 -2.36 35.05 5.15
C LEU A 10 -1.09 34.21 4.93
N TRP A 11 0.06 34.84 4.74
CA TRP A 11 1.35 34.18 4.61
C TRP A 11 1.78 33.53 5.91
N GLY A 12 1.55 34.18 7.06
CA GLY A 12 1.81 33.61 8.39
C GLY A 12 0.96 32.37 8.66
N CYS A 13 -0.33 32.40 8.37
CA CYS A 13 -1.23 31.26 8.50
C CYS A 13 -0.85 30.11 7.54
N LEU A 14 -0.40 30.42 6.33
CA LEU A 14 0.07 29.39 5.37
C LEU A 14 1.34 28.71 5.87
N LEU A 15 2.29 29.45 6.44
CA LEU A 15 3.53 28.91 7.01
C LEU A 15 3.29 28.07 8.26
N VAL A 16 2.38 28.47 9.14
CA VAL A 16 1.98 27.69 10.33
C VAL A 16 1.23 26.43 9.92
N PHE A 17 0.35 26.51 8.91
CA PHE A 17 -0.37 25.36 8.40
C PHE A 17 0.57 24.36 7.70
N CYS A 18 1.54 24.83 6.92
CA CYS A 18 2.57 23.98 6.31
C CYS A 18 3.53 23.39 7.37
N GLY A 19 3.88 24.13 8.41
CA GLY A 19 4.71 23.64 9.51
C GLY A 19 4.04 22.56 10.35
N GLY A 20 2.75 22.74 10.67
CA GLY A 20 1.95 21.75 11.41
C GLY A 20 1.73 20.45 10.63
N LEU A 21 1.47 20.55 9.33
CA LEU A 21 1.35 19.38 8.47
C LEU A 21 2.67 18.61 8.34
N SER A 22 3.82 19.30 8.29
CA SER A 22 5.14 18.67 8.20
C SER A 22 5.43 17.76 9.41
N GLY A 23 4.98 18.13 10.62
CA GLY A 23 5.14 17.32 11.82
C GLY A 23 4.33 16.02 11.81
N CYS A 24 3.07 16.06 11.38
CA CYS A 24 2.22 14.89 11.25
C CYS A 24 2.70 13.90 10.17
N PHE A 25 3.22 14.42 9.05
CA PHE A 25 3.71 13.58 7.96
C PHE A 25 5.10 12.98 8.23
N ARG A 26 5.87 13.57 9.14
CA ARG A 26 7.20 13.07 9.53
C ARG A 26 7.13 11.70 10.22
N SER A 27 6.07 11.42 10.97
CA SER A 27 5.87 10.12 11.62
C SER A 27 5.58 8.96 10.66
N TRP A 28 5.26 9.26 9.40
CA TRP A 28 4.89 8.27 8.37
C TRP A 28 5.99 8.07 7.33
N HIS A 29 7.15 8.66 7.54
CA HIS A 29 8.30 8.57 6.64
C HIS A 29 9.54 8.16 7.42
N MET A 30 10.26 7.17 6.93
CA MET A 30 11.59 6.84 7.41
C MET A 30 12.63 7.29 6.37
N THR A 31 13.62 8.04 6.84
CA THR A 31 14.76 8.43 6.02
C THR A 31 15.74 7.26 5.86
N ASP A 32 16.57 7.28 4.82
CA ASP A 32 17.62 6.26 4.61
C ASP A 32 18.56 6.16 5.83
N ARG A 33 18.82 7.27 6.51
CA ARG A 33 19.62 7.29 7.73
C ARG A 33 18.94 6.56 8.90
N GLU A 34 17.62 6.72 9.06
CA GLU A 34 16.84 6.02 10.08
C GLU A 34 16.75 4.53 9.75
N LEU A 35 16.55 4.17 8.48
CA LEU A 35 16.57 2.79 8.02
C LEU A 35 17.93 2.12 8.25
N LYS A 36 19.04 2.79 7.88
CA LYS A 36 20.38 2.29 8.16
C LYS A 36 20.62 2.06 9.65
N ARG A 37 20.20 2.98 10.52
CA ARG A 37 20.32 2.82 11.99
C ARG A 37 19.48 1.65 12.49
N ARG A 38 18.25 1.49 11.98
CA ARG A 38 17.33 0.43 12.39
C ARG A 38 17.89 -0.96 12.10
N PHE A 39 18.49 -1.13 10.95
CA PHE A 39 19.09 -2.41 10.54
C PHE A 39 20.57 -2.55 10.91
N ALA A 40 21.19 -1.56 11.60
CA ALA A 40 22.63 -1.58 11.90
C ALA A 40 23.06 -2.85 12.68
N ASN A 41 22.27 -3.23 13.68
CA ASN A 41 22.55 -4.35 14.59
C ASN A 41 21.74 -5.62 14.24
N GLN A 42 21.00 -5.63 13.13
CA GLN A 42 20.29 -6.81 12.68
C GLN A 42 21.26 -7.81 12.01
N PRO A 43 21.10 -9.13 12.22
CA PRO A 43 21.97 -10.16 11.63
C PRO A 43 21.88 -10.16 10.10
N GLN A 44 20.74 -9.81 9.55
CA GLN A 44 20.51 -9.65 8.13
C GLN A 44 20.04 -8.23 7.83
N LYS A 45 20.46 -7.69 6.70
CA LYS A 45 20.12 -6.34 6.25
C LYS A 45 19.39 -6.39 4.92
N PRO A 46 18.43 -5.49 4.70
CA PRO A 46 17.76 -5.41 3.40
C PRO A 46 18.77 -5.19 2.27
N ILE A 47 18.57 -5.90 1.19
CA ILE A 47 19.29 -5.69 -0.08
C ILE A 47 18.41 -4.78 -0.93
N TYR A 48 18.98 -3.73 -1.46
CA TYR A 48 18.29 -2.74 -2.27
C TYR A 48 18.63 -2.94 -3.74
N HIS A 49 17.61 -2.97 -4.56
CA HIS A 49 17.71 -3.15 -6.00
C HIS A 49 17.01 -2.02 -6.73
N THR A 50 17.44 -1.76 -7.94
CA THR A 50 16.75 -0.86 -8.87
C THR A 50 16.55 -1.59 -10.18
N ILE A 51 15.30 -1.69 -10.62
CA ILE A 51 14.95 -2.11 -11.97
C ILE A 51 14.79 -0.84 -12.79
N GLU A 52 15.55 -0.72 -13.86
CA GLU A 52 15.48 0.45 -14.74
C GLU A 52 15.38 0.02 -16.19
N ASN A 53 14.48 0.64 -16.93
CA ASN A 53 14.31 0.51 -18.38
C ASN A 53 13.93 1.86 -18.98
N ASP A 54 13.58 1.91 -20.28
CA ASP A 54 13.21 3.14 -20.99
C ASP A 54 11.94 3.82 -20.45
N THR A 55 11.12 3.09 -19.69
CA THR A 55 9.82 3.54 -19.22
C THR A 55 9.82 3.94 -17.75
N LEU A 56 10.52 3.20 -16.89
CA LEU A 56 10.44 3.38 -15.45
C LEU A 56 11.75 3.07 -14.72
N GLN A 57 11.84 3.55 -13.51
CA GLN A 57 12.78 3.14 -12.47
C GLN A 57 11.97 2.67 -11.27
N LEU A 58 12.16 1.41 -10.84
CA LEU A 58 11.49 0.80 -9.71
C LEU A 58 12.51 0.40 -8.63
N PHE A 59 12.32 0.93 -7.44
CA PHE A 59 13.11 0.57 -6.26
C PHE A 59 12.47 -0.62 -5.54
N VAL A 60 13.31 -1.60 -5.18
CA VAL A 60 12.89 -2.83 -4.51
C VAL A 60 13.80 -3.09 -3.32
N ALA A 61 13.23 -3.38 -2.17
CA ALA A 61 13.94 -3.89 -1.00
C ALA A 61 13.62 -5.38 -0.83
N THR A 62 14.65 -6.20 -0.62
CA THR A 62 14.49 -7.65 -0.36
C THR A 62 15.23 -8.07 0.90
N LEU A 63 14.73 -9.09 1.60
CA LEU A 63 15.42 -9.75 2.70
C LEU A 63 14.95 -11.20 2.82
N GLY A 64 15.86 -12.08 3.24
CA GLY A 64 15.65 -13.53 3.26
C GLY A 64 16.19 -14.21 1.99
N SER A 65 16.20 -15.55 1.98
CA SER A 65 16.73 -16.33 0.85
C SER A 65 15.83 -16.19 -0.40
N ASP A 66 16.43 -15.96 -1.54
CA ASP A 66 15.75 -15.86 -2.84
C ASP A 66 15.21 -17.20 -3.37
N THR A 67 15.54 -18.31 -2.70
CA THR A 67 15.03 -19.67 -2.97
C THR A 67 13.76 -19.99 -2.19
N LEU A 68 13.41 -19.18 -1.20
CA LEU A 68 12.12 -19.28 -0.47
C LEU A 68 10.99 -18.62 -1.26
N PRO A 69 9.71 -19.02 -1.02
CA PRO A 69 8.56 -18.37 -1.65
C PRO A 69 8.57 -16.85 -1.44
N PRO A 70 8.12 -16.03 -2.39
CA PRO A 70 8.08 -14.60 -2.22
C PRO A 70 6.92 -14.16 -1.32
N LEU A 71 7.19 -13.20 -0.41
CA LEU A 71 6.19 -12.39 0.26
C LEU A 71 6.27 -10.98 -0.32
N LEU A 72 5.38 -10.66 -1.27
CA LEU A 72 5.37 -9.37 -1.96
C LEU A 72 4.43 -8.39 -1.26
N LEU A 73 4.97 -7.24 -0.83
CA LEU A 73 4.32 -6.25 0.01
C LEU A 73 4.11 -4.94 -0.76
N ILE A 74 2.86 -4.43 -0.79
CA ILE A 74 2.47 -3.26 -1.56
C ILE A 74 1.88 -2.19 -0.65
N HIS A 75 2.57 -1.06 -0.54
CA HIS A 75 2.17 0.05 0.33
C HIS A 75 1.00 0.86 -0.21
N GLY A 76 0.31 1.56 0.71
CA GLY A 76 -0.76 2.52 0.42
C GLY A 76 -0.27 3.88 -0.08
N ALA A 77 -1.12 4.90 -0.02
CA ALA A 77 -0.86 6.26 -0.47
C ALA A 77 -1.12 7.28 0.66
N PRO A 78 -0.15 8.14 1.03
CA PRO A 78 1.26 8.04 0.67
C PRO A 78 1.97 6.91 1.42
N GLY A 79 3.10 6.42 0.88
CA GLY A 79 3.83 5.34 1.53
C GLY A 79 5.19 5.04 0.90
N GLY A 80 5.72 3.87 1.25
CA GLY A 80 6.96 3.32 0.74
C GLY A 80 7.21 1.94 1.34
N TRP A 81 8.24 1.24 0.85
CA TRP A 81 8.67 -0.06 1.34
C TRP A 81 8.90 -0.10 2.86
N TYR A 82 9.40 1.01 3.41
CA TYR A 82 9.66 1.18 4.84
C TYR A 82 8.41 1.03 5.73
N GLY A 83 7.22 1.13 5.17
CA GLY A 83 5.98 0.82 5.88
C GLY A 83 5.87 -0.61 6.36
N TYR A 84 6.77 -1.48 5.90
CA TYR A 84 6.82 -2.91 6.23
C TYR A 84 8.10 -3.33 6.97
N VAL A 85 8.89 -2.39 7.51
CA VAL A 85 10.17 -2.71 8.20
C VAL A 85 10.02 -3.77 9.29
N ARG A 86 8.89 -3.80 10.01
CA ARG A 86 8.63 -4.85 11.01
C ARG A 86 8.56 -6.26 10.40
N MET A 87 8.10 -6.40 9.16
CA MET A 87 8.10 -7.68 8.46
C MET A 87 9.50 -8.07 7.98
N PHE A 88 10.36 -7.08 7.68
CA PHE A 88 11.78 -7.31 7.42
C PHE A 88 12.59 -7.68 8.67
N GLU A 89 12.07 -7.43 9.85
CA GLU A 89 12.68 -7.80 11.13
C GLU A 89 12.10 -9.11 11.71
N ASP A 90 11.02 -9.63 11.11
CA ASP A 90 10.31 -10.79 11.60
C ASP A 90 11.02 -12.09 11.19
N THR A 91 11.72 -12.71 12.14
CA THR A 91 12.50 -13.93 11.90
C THR A 91 11.65 -15.13 11.46
N LEU A 92 10.37 -15.21 11.88
CA LEU A 92 9.45 -16.27 11.44
C LEU A 92 9.05 -16.08 9.97
N LEU A 93 8.89 -14.85 9.52
CA LEU A 93 8.64 -14.56 8.11
C LEU A 93 9.90 -14.85 7.27
N LEU A 94 11.08 -14.39 7.73
CA LEU A 94 12.35 -14.59 7.02
C LEU A 94 12.77 -16.05 6.94
N ALA A 95 12.34 -16.90 7.89
CA ALA A 95 12.58 -18.34 7.82
C ALA A 95 11.74 -19.07 6.77
N ARG A 96 10.67 -18.43 6.25
CA ARG A 96 9.69 -19.06 5.35
C ARG A 96 9.57 -18.37 4.00
N TYR A 97 9.91 -17.09 3.91
CA TYR A 97 9.71 -16.25 2.73
C TYR A 97 10.95 -15.39 2.45
N GLN A 98 11.15 -15.11 1.18
CA GLN A 98 11.86 -13.90 0.80
C GLN A 98 10.87 -12.73 0.89
N VAL A 99 11.11 -11.80 1.81
CA VAL A 99 10.30 -10.58 1.93
C VAL A 99 10.74 -9.60 0.85
N ILE A 100 9.79 -9.16 0.02
CA ILE A 100 10.00 -8.22 -1.08
C ILE A 100 9.04 -7.05 -0.88
N ALA A 101 9.55 -5.83 -0.81
CA ALA A 101 8.73 -4.63 -0.77
C ALA A 101 9.24 -3.60 -1.78
N VAL A 102 8.34 -2.85 -2.36
CA VAL A 102 8.67 -1.86 -3.40
C VAL A 102 8.31 -0.45 -2.96
N ASP A 103 8.97 0.54 -3.51
CA ASP A 103 8.41 1.87 -3.64
C ASP A 103 7.57 1.88 -4.93
N ARG A 104 6.26 2.17 -4.84
CA ARG A 104 5.41 2.26 -6.04
C ARG A 104 5.84 3.45 -6.91
N LEU A 105 5.54 3.43 -8.19
CA LEU A 105 5.86 4.52 -9.11
C LEU A 105 5.34 5.88 -8.58
N GLY A 106 6.18 6.91 -8.63
CA GLY A 106 5.89 8.24 -8.08
C GLY A 106 6.19 8.40 -6.59
N TYR A 107 6.68 7.35 -5.90
CA TYR A 107 7.05 7.38 -4.48
C TYR A 107 8.54 7.14 -4.29
N ASN A 108 9.14 7.92 -3.39
CA ASN A 108 10.53 7.82 -2.93
C ASN A 108 11.54 7.63 -4.10
N HIS A 109 12.09 6.41 -4.26
CA HIS A 109 13.12 6.11 -5.26
C HIS A 109 12.57 5.55 -6.57
N SER A 110 11.24 5.45 -6.71
CA SER A 110 10.59 4.93 -7.93
C SER A 110 9.90 6.03 -8.73
N LYS A 111 10.07 5.99 -10.03
CA LYS A 111 9.46 6.96 -10.97
C LYS A 111 9.10 6.33 -12.30
N HIS A 112 8.11 6.89 -12.96
CA HIS A 112 7.87 6.69 -14.38
C HIS A 112 8.57 7.80 -15.16
N LYS A 113 9.26 7.47 -16.27
CA LYS A 113 10.13 8.44 -16.97
C LYS A 113 9.36 9.48 -17.79
N ARG A 114 8.11 9.17 -18.16
CA ARG A 114 7.25 10.04 -18.98
C ARG A 114 6.10 10.65 -18.20
N GLU A 115 5.62 9.98 -17.16
CA GLU A 115 4.50 10.42 -16.33
C GLU A 115 4.99 10.86 -14.96
N GLN A 116 4.76 12.10 -14.60
CA GLN A 116 5.16 12.62 -13.29
C GLN A 116 4.38 11.94 -12.16
N PHE A 117 3.08 11.64 -12.36
CA PHE A 117 2.21 10.98 -11.40
C PHE A 117 1.46 9.84 -12.06
N VAL A 118 1.83 8.62 -11.72
CA VAL A 118 1.15 7.41 -12.18
C VAL A 118 -0.12 7.23 -11.34
N THR A 119 -1.25 7.08 -12.01
CA THR A 119 -2.55 6.89 -11.33
C THR A 119 -3.20 5.55 -11.68
N SER A 120 -2.72 4.89 -12.74
CA SER A 120 -3.27 3.62 -13.20
C SER A 120 -2.92 2.47 -12.26
N VAL A 121 -3.95 1.79 -11.72
CA VAL A 121 -3.81 0.59 -10.89
C VAL A 121 -3.10 -0.53 -11.67
N GLU A 122 -3.42 -0.69 -12.95
CA GLU A 122 -2.76 -1.72 -13.78
C GLU A 122 -1.29 -1.40 -14.04
N MET A 123 -0.95 -0.13 -14.32
CA MET A 123 0.45 0.25 -14.52
C MET A 123 1.27 0.02 -13.25
N HIS A 124 0.74 0.37 -12.08
CA HIS A 124 1.36 0.02 -10.80
C HIS A 124 1.51 -1.49 -10.63
N ALA A 125 0.47 -2.27 -10.94
CA ALA A 125 0.49 -3.72 -10.80
C ALA A 125 1.59 -4.36 -11.67
N ARG A 126 1.69 -3.96 -12.95
CA ARG A 126 2.72 -4.45 -13.87
C ARG A 126 4.13 -4.07 -13.41
N ALA A 127 4.33 -2.83 -12.96
CA ALA A 127 5.62 -2.37 -12.45
C ALA A 127 6.03 -3.13 -11.18
N VAL A 128 5.13 -3.26 -10.20
CA VAL A 128 5.40 -3.94 -8.93
C VAL A 128 5.70 -5.43 -9.14
N ALA A 129 5.00 -6.10 -10.05
CA ALA A 129 5.24 -7.51 -10.38
C ALA A 129 6.66 -7.77 -10.94
N MET A 130 7.30 -6.76 -11.53
CA MET A 130 8.71 -6.88 -11.97
C MET A 130 9.67 -7.20 -10.82
N ALA A 131 9.33 -6.82 -9.57
CA ALA A 131 10.15 -7.13 -8.40
C ALA A 131 10.33 -8.62 -8.16
N LEU A 132 9.47 -9.48 -8.70
CA LEU A 132 9.58 -10.93 -8.62
C LEU A 132 10.81 -11.49 -9.36
N VAL A 133 11.49 -10.71 -10.18
CA VAL A 133 12.76 -11.11 -10.82
C VAL A 133 13.85 -11.42 -9.80
N PHE A 134 13.78 -10.83 -8.60
CA PHE A 134 14.72 -11.08 -7.51
C PHE A 134 14.39 -12.33 -6.69
N ASN A 135 13.37 -13.09 -7.07
CA ASN A 135 13.00 -14.35 -6.42
C ASN A 135 13.19 -15.52 -7.39
N LYS A 136 13.97 -16.51 -6.98
CA LYS A 136 14.29 -17.70 -7.77
C LYS A 136 13.39 -18.90 -7.44
N SER A 137 12.58 -18.78 -6.40
CA SER A 137 11.67 -19.86 -5.99
C SER A 137 10.63 -20.14 -7.07
N LYS A 138 10.36 -21.41 -7.29
CA LYS A 138 9.22 -21.87 -8.11
C LYS A 138 7.95 -22.06 -7.27
N GLN A 139 8.05 -21.93 -5.94
CA GLN A 139 6.90 -22.03 -5.06
C GLN A 139 6.04 -20.77 -5.15
N LYS A 140 4.73 -20.95 -5.01
CA LYS A 140 3.79 -19.83 -4.96
C LYS A 140 4.00 -19.04 -3.68
N GLY A 141 3.98 -17.74 -3.78
CA GLY A 141 4.19 -16.82 -2.66
C GLY A 141 2.89 -16.25 -2.08
N VAL A 142 3.06 -15.31 -1.17
CA VAL A 142 1.96 -14.53 -0.58
C VAL A 142 2.06 -13.09 -1.07
N LEU A 143 0.89 -12.54 -1.43
CA LEU A 143 0.75 -11.15 -1.86
C LEU A 143 -0.02 -10.36 -0.80
N LEU A 144 0.52 -9.23 -0.36
CA LEU A 144 -0.13 -8.37 0.62
C LEU A 144 -0.21 -6.94 0.12
N GLY A 145 -1.43 -6.39 0.09
CA GLY A 145 -1.69 -4.99 -0.23
C GLY A 145 -2.39 -4.27 0.91
N ARG A 146 -1.98 -3.03 1.17
CA ARG A 146 -2.61 -2.18 2.19
C ARG A 146 -3.19 -0.92 1.59
N SER A 147 -4.42 -0.55 1.99
CA SER A 147 -5.07 0.70 1.58
C SER A 147 -5.13 0.81 0.04
N TYR A 148 -4.58 1.85 -0.55
CA TYR A 148 -4.43 2.00 -2.01
C TYR A 148 -3.59 0.88 -2.66
N GLY A 149 -2.73 0.20 -1.91
CA GLY A 149 -2.01 -0.98 -2.39
C GLY A 149 -2.88 -2.23 -2.57
N ALA A 150 -4.08 -2.26 -1.98
CA ALA A 150 -4.99 -3.40 -2.06
C ALA A 150 -5.53 -3.64 -3.49
N PRO A 151 -6.09 -2.66 -4.22
CA PRO A 151 -6.51 -2.87 -5.60
C PRO A 151 -5.34 -3.21 -6.52
N ILE A 152 -4.13 -2.68 -6.25
CA ILE A 152 -2.92 -3.03 -7.00
C ILE A 152 -2.57 -4.51 -6.77
N ALA A 153 -2.60 -4.98 -5.51
CA ALA A 153 -2.37 -6.38 -5.18
C ALA A 153 -3.41 -7.30 -5.86
N ALA A 154 -4.68 -6.93 -5.83
CA ALA A 154 -5.73 -7.68 -6.53
C ALA A 154 -5.43 -7.79 -8.04
N LYS A 155 -5.04 -6.69 -8.66
CA LYS A 155 -4.66 -6.69 -10.10
C LYS A 155 -3.43 -7.55 -10.37
N ILE A 156 -2.40 -7.53 -9.51
CA ILE A 156 -1.21 -8.41 -9.63
C ILE A 156 -1.64 -9.87 -9.58
N ALA A 157 -2.52 -10.24 -8.65
CA ALA A 157 -3.00 -11.61 -8.49
C ALA A 157 -3.74 -12.10 -9.74
N VAL A 158 -4.55 -11.25 -10.37
CA VAL A 158 -5.25 -11.57 -11.63
C VAL A 158 -4.27 -11.72 -12.80
N LEU A 159 -3.28 -10.84 -12.89
CA LEU A 159 -2.28 -10.88 -13.97
C LEU A 159 -1.25 -12.02 -13.82
N ASN A 160 -1.10 -12.56 -12.59
CA ASN A 160 -0.08 -13.58 -12.27
C ASN A 160 -0.68 -14.71 -11.40
N PRO A 161 -1.70 -15.44 -11.89
CA PRO A 161 -2.48 -16.38 -11.08
C PRO A 161 -1.66 -17.55 -10.55
N ASP A 162 -0.57 -17.89 -11.20
CA ASP A 162 0.29 -19.03 -10.84
C ASP A 162 1.44 -18.65 -9.86
N ARG A 163 1.64 -17.36 -9.59
CA ARG A 163 2.75 -16.90 -8.75
C ARG A 163 2.39 -16.83 -7.27
N PHE A 164 1.11 -16.82 -6.92
CA PHE A 164 0.66 -16.64 -5.55
C PHE A 164 -0.31 -17.72 -5.12
N GLU A 165 -0.18 -18.16 -3.89
CA GLU A 165 -1.11 -19.08 -3.23
C GLU A 165 -2.16 -18.35 -2.40
N ARG A 166 -1.90 -17.06 -2.05
CA ARG A 166 -2.75 -16.29 -1.14
C ARG A 166 -2.63 -14.79 -1.39
N LEU A 167 -3.75 -14.10 -1.23
CA LEU A 167 -3.84 -12.64 -1.27
C LEU A 167 -4.36 -12.13 0.07
N ILE A 168 -3.67 -11.15 0.68
CA ILE A 168 -4.06 -10.50 1.93
C ILE A 168 -4.25 -9.00 1.67
N LEU A 169 -5.44 -8.50 1.96
CA LEU A 169 -5.83 -7.12 1.69
C LEU A 169 -6.21 -6.43 3.00
N LEU A 170 -5.39 -5.48 3.43
CA LEU A 170 -5.53 -4.77 4.71
C LEU A 170 -6.08 -3.37 4.50
N ALA A 171 -7.14 -3.00 5.24
CA ALA A 171 -7.75 -1.67 5.19
C ALA A 171 -7.97 -1.20 3.75
N SER A 172 -8.65 -2.02 2.97
CA SER A 172 -8.66 -2.00 1.50
C SER A 172 -9.52 -0.88 0.94
N ALA A 173 -8.93 0.05 0.19
CA ALA A 173 -9.65 1.08 -0.55
C ALA A 173 -10.05 0.53 -1.93
N ILE A 174 -11.20 -0.14 -2.04
CA ILE A 174 -11.60 -0.91 -3.22
C ILE A 174 -13.02 -0.60 -3.72
N ASP A 175 -13.85 0.07 -2.91
CA ASP A 175 -15.21 0.43 -3.29
C ASP A 175 -15.23 1.84 -3.89
N PRO A 176 -15.55 1.99 -5.19
CA PRO A 176 -15.62 3.28 -5.85
C PRO A 176 -16.65 4.24 -5.22
N GLU A 177 -17.70 3.70 -4.58
CA GLU A 177 -18.76 4.51 -3.96
C GLU A 177 -18.40 4.98 -2.54
N GLN A 178 -17.37 4.39 -1.92
CA GLN A 178 -16.93 4.74 -0.56
C GLN A 178 -15.75 5.72 -0.53
N GLU A 179 -15.32 6.23 -1.69
CA GLU A 179 -14.21 7.18 -1.78
C GLU A 179 -14.59 8.54 -1.17
N LYS A 180 -13.89 8.91 -0.09
CA LYS A 180 -14.09 10.18 0.61
C LYS A 180 -13.15 11.25 0.07
N PHE A 181 -13.70 12.37 -0.38
CA PHE A 181 -12.93 13.55 -0.78
C PHE A 181 -13.02 14.63 0.30
N TRP A 182 -11.90 14.88 0.95
CA TRP A 182 -11.78 15.99 1.89
C TRP A 182 -11.66 17.32 1.13
N TRP A 183 -12.22 18.39 1.66
CA TRP A 183 -12.18 19.71 1.02
C TRP A 183 -10.75 20.17 0.67
N PHE A 184 -9.76 19.87 1.52
CA PHE A 184 -8.36 20.21 1.29
C PHE A 184 -7.72 19.39 0.17
N SER A 185 -8.24 18.21 -0.18
CA SER A 185 -7.74 17.42 -1.31
C SER A 185 -7.89 18.18 -2.62
N LYS A 186 -9.03 18.89 -2.81
CA LYS A 186 -9.26 19.73 -3.99
C LYS A 186 -8.27 20.89 -4.06
N LEU A 187 -7.90 21.46 -2.90
CA LEU A 187 -6.92 22.54 -2.82
C LEU A 187 -5.50 22.03 -3.13
N ALA A 188 -5.13 20.85 -2.64
CA ALA A 188 -3.82 20.22 -2.88
C ALA A 188 -3.53 19.96 -4.37
N LYS A 189 -4.57 19.73 -5.19
CA LYS A 189 -4.44 19.54 -6.65
C LYS A 189 -4.16 20.84 -7.39
N ARG A 190 -4.49 22.02 -6.82
CA ARG A 190 -4.37 23.30 -7.52
C ARG A 190 -2.93 23.81 -7.57
N TRP A 191 -2.50 24.28 -8.73
CA TRP A 191 -1.37 25.18 -8.82
C TRP A 191 -1.77 26.54 -8.21
N PRO A 192 -1.06 27.18 -7.31
CA PRO A 192 0.34 26.96 -6.91
C PRO A 192 0.54 26.02 -5.69
N VAL A 193 -0.51 25.55 -5.00
CA VAL A 193 -0.38 24.78 -3.77
C VAL A 193 0.48 23.52 -3.94
N ARG A 194 0.24 22.79 -5.04
CA ARG A 194 0.99 21.54 -5.34
C ARG A 194 2.50 21.74 -5.46
N VAL A 195 2.96 22.94 -5.84
CA VAL A 195 4.40 23.23 -6.01
C VAL A 195 5.15 23.20 -4.67
N PHE A 196 4.44 23.53 -3.58
CA PHE A 196 4.99 23.51 -2.23
C PHE A 196 4.81 22.17 -1.52
N LEU A 197 4.06 21.23 -2.11
CA LEU A 197 3.86 19.91 -1.53
C LEU A 197 4.96 18.94 -1.98
N PRO A 198 5.43 18.04 -1.09
CA PRO A 198 6.33 16.96 -1.46
C PRO A 198 5.76 16.09 -2.59
N ASN A 199 6.61 15.58 -3.49
CA ASN A 199 6.19 14.77 -4.63
C ASN A 199 5.29 13.59 -4.23
N LYS A 200 5.58 12.90 -3.11
CA LYS A 200 4.75 11.79 -2.59
C LYS A 200 3.33 12.21 -2.21
N ILE A 201 3.14 13.46 -1.75
CA ILE A 201 1.82 14.00 -1.42
C ILE A 201 1.08 14.34 -2.72
N ASN A 202 1.79 14.91 -3.69
CA ASN A 202 1.23 15.15 -5.01
C ASN A 202 0.81 13.83 -5.67
N ALA A 203 1.68 12.81 -5.69
CA ALA A 203 1.35 11.48 -6.21
C ALA A 203 0.08 10.92 -5.56
N ALA A 204 0.01 10.90 -4.22
CA ALA A 204 -1.17 10.44 -3.48
C ALA A 204 -2.43 11.26 -3.81
N THR A 205 -2.28 12.57 -4.05
CA THR A 205 -3.39 13.44 -4.44
C THR A 205 -3.90 13.08 -5.83
N PHE A 206 -3.02 12.90 -6.81
CA PHE A 206 -3.44 12.52 -8.18
C PHE A 206 -4.04 11.12 -8.20
N GLU A 207 -3.45 10.15 -7.50
CA GLU A 207 -4.02 8.82 -7.31
C GLU A 207 -5.44 8.90 -6.73
N LYS A 208 -5.64 9.68 -5.67
CA LYS A 208 -6.95 9.86 -5.02
C LYS A 208 -8.02 10.34 -6.00
N PHE A 209 -7.70 11.31 -6.87
CA PHE A 209 -8.67 11.83 -7.83
C PHE A 209 -8.96 10.88 -8.99
N ALA A 210 -8.04 9.99 -9.35
CA ALA A 210 -8.24 8.98 -10.37
C ALA A 210 -8.87 7.69 -9.82
N HIS A 211 -8.85 7.50 -8.49
CA HIS A 211 -9.10 6.21 -7.84
C HIS A 211 -10.47 5.61 -8.19
N VAL A 212 -11.54 6.41 -8.16
CA VAL A 212 -12.89 5.94 -8.52
C VAL A 212 -12.92 5.34 -9.93
N ALA A 213 -12.31 6.03 -10.90
CA ALA A 213 -12.26 5.53 -12.28
C ALA A 213 -11.42 4.27 -12.41
N GLU A 214 -10.29 4.19 -11.68
CA GLU A 214 -9.42 3.02 -11.69
C GLU A 214 -10.07 1.82 -10.99
N LEU A 215 -10.82 2.04 -9.90
CA LEU A 215 -11.57 0.97 -9.23
C LEU A 215 -12.70 0.42 -10.11
N ARG A 216 -13.37 1.27 -10.90
CA ARG A 216 -14.37 0.81 -11.88
C ARG A 216 -13.74 -0.03 -12.99
N LYS A 217 -12.52 0.28 -13.43
CA LYS A 217 -11.78 -0.57 -14.38
C LYS A 217 -11.40 -1.93 -13.77
N LEU A 218 -11.21 -1.99 -12.45
CA LEU A 218 -10.89 -3.22 -11.73
C LEU A 218 -12.12 -4.11 -11.47
N GLU A 219 -13.35 -3.58 -11.59
CA GLU A 219 -14.56 -4.35 -11.28
C GLU A 219 -14.66 -5.70 -11.99
N PRO A 220 -14.32 -5.83 -13.30
CA PRO A 220 -14.35 -7.10 -14.02
C PRO A 220 -13.30 -8.13 -13.54
N ASP A 221 -12.30 -7.68 -12.76
CA ASP A 221 -11.23 -8.56 -12.31
C ASP A 221 -11.62 -9.34 -11.04
N TRP A 222 -12.55 -8.83 -10.21
CA TRP A 222 -12.92 -9.48 -8.95
C TRP A 222 -13.40 -10.93 -9.13
N PRO A 223 -14.27 -11.26 -10.09
CA PRO A 223 -14.67 -12.65 -10.33
C PRO A 223 -13.54 -13.57 -10.84
N GLN A 224 -12.43 -12.98 -11.33
CA GLN A 224 -11.27 -13.72 -11.80
C GLN A 224 -10.33 -14.13 -10.68
N LEU A 225 -10.42 -13.50 -9.50
CA LEU A 225 -9.65 -13.89 -8.32
C LEU A 225 -10.13 -15.23 -7.77
N LYS A 226 -9.35 -16.29 -8.03
CA LYS A 226 -9.67 -17.67 -7.59
C LYS A 226 -8.85 -18.14 -6.40
N LEU A 227 -7.73 -17.45 -6.10
CA LEU A 227 -6.87 -17.81 -4.97
C LEU A 227 -7.54 -17.42 -3.63
N PRO A 228 -7.15 -18.10 -2.53
CA PRO A 228 -7.56 -17.71 -1.19
C PRO A 228 -7.25 -16.24 -0.91
N THR A 229 -8.29 -15.47 -0.58
CA THR A 229 -8.18 -14.03 -0.39
C THR A 229 -8.74 -13.63 0.96
N VAL A 230 -7.94 -12.92 1.76
CA VAL A 230 -8.34 -12.45 3.09
C VAL A 230 -8.45 -10.93 3.07
N PHE A 231 -9.62 -10.43 3.45
CA PHE A 231 -9.85 -9.00 3.67
C PHE A 231 -9.88 -8.72 5.17
N VAL A 232 -9.08 -7.76 5.62
CA VAL A 232 -9.06 -7.31 7.03
C VAL A 232 -9.39 -5.83 7.07
N GLN A 233 -10.43 -5.46 7.83
CA GLN A 233 -10.89 -4.08 7.92
C GLN A 233 -11.08 -3.67 9.38
N GLY A 234 -10.59 -2.46 9.71
CA GLY A 234 -10.80 -1.85 11.01
C GLY A 234 -12.11 -1.06 11.07
N GLY A 235 -12.85 -1.20 12.17
CA GLY A 235 -14.11 -0.46 12.39
C GLY A 235 -13.89 1.04 12.68
N LYS A 236 -12.76 1.38 13.32
CA LYS A 236 -12.35 2.78 13.60
C LYS A 236 -11.45 3.36 12.51
N ASP A 237 -11.46 2.78 11.32
CA ASP A 237 -10.72 3.32 10.17
C ASP A 237 -11.41 4.57 9.64
N TRP A 238 -10.82 5.74 9.92
CA TRP A 238 -11.34 7.03 9.46
C TRP A 238 -10.80 7.44 8.07
N ILE A 239 -9.77 6.73 7.56
CA ILE A 239 -9.13 6.99 6.25
C ILE A 239 -9.88 6.24 5.15
N VAL A 240 -10.05 4.93 5.33
CA VAL A 240 -10.80 4.05 4.42
C VAL A 240 -12.09 3.65 5.10
N ASN A 241 -13.22 3.89 4.41
CA ASN A 241 -14.54 3.57 4.96
C ASN A 241 -14.65 2.05 5.24
N PRO A 242 -15.04 1.63 6.46
CA PRO A 242 -15.26 0.22 6.78
C PRO A 242 -16.23 -0.52 5.83
N GLY A 243 -17.17 0.18 5.20
CA GLY A 243 -18.08 -0.36 4.18
C GLY A 243 -17.38 -0.98 2.96
N ASN A 244 -16.08 -0.72 2.76
CA ASN A 244 -15.27 -1.44 1.78
C ASN A 244 -15.28 -2.97 2.00
N LEU A 245 -15.44 -3.43 3.24
CA LEU A 245 -15.54 -4.86 3.54
C LEU A 245 -16.83 -5.48 2.98
N ASP A 246 -17.94 -4.74 2.99
CA ASP A 246 -19.21 -5.22 2.42
C ASP A 246 -19.16 -5.24 0.89
N TYR A 247 -18.47 -4.26 0.30
CA TYR A 247 -18.18 -4.31 -1.14
C TYR A 247 -17.35 -5.56 -1.49
N ALA A 248 -16.30 -5.85 -0.72
CA ALA A 248 -15.49 -7.05 -0.90
C ALA A 248 -16.35 -8.33 -0.83
N ARG A 249 -17.24 -8.45 0.16
CA ARG A 249 -18.17 -9.59 0.28
C ARG A 249 -19.03 -9.76 -0.96
N ARG A 250 -19.59 -8.69 -1.49
CA ARG A 250 -20.41 -8.74 -2.72
C ARG A 250 -19.59 -9.14 -3.93
N LYS A 251 -18.41 -8.55 -4.13
CA LYS A 251 -17.57 -8.82 -5.32
C LYS A 251 -16.92 -10.20 -5.29
N MET A 252 -16.67 -10.75 -4.10
CA MET A 252 -16.07 -12.07 -3.91
C MET A 252 -17.08 -13.19 -3.63
N ALA A 253 -18.36 -12.94 -3.83
CA ALA A 253 -19.43 -13.92 -3.51
C ALA A 253 -19.25 -15.29 -4.17
N THR A 254 -18.59 -15.35 -5.33
CA THR A 254 -18.28 -16.60 -6.06
C THR A 254 -16.94 -17.24 -5.68
N ASN A 255 -16.12 -16.56 -4.87
CA ASN A 255 -14.87 -17.11 -4.39
C ASN A 255 -15.06 -17.70 -2.97
N HIS A 256 -15.32 -19.00 -2.90
CA HIS A 256 -15.54 -19.72 -1.63
C HIS A 256 -14.30 -19.76 -0.71
N ALA A 257 -13.12 -19.41 -1.23
CA ALA A 257 -11.89 -19.29 -0.46
C ALA A 257 -11.64 -17.84 0.03
N ALA A 258 -12.57 -16.90 -0.21
CA ALA A 258 -12.50 -15.56 0.36
C ALA A 258 -12.93 -15.55 1.83
N SER A 259 -12.20 -14.81 2.66
CA SER A 259 -12.52 -14.60 4.07
C SER A 259 -12.45 -13.12 4.45
N PHE A 260 -13.27 -12.73 5.44
CA PHE A 260 -13.49 -11.34 5.80
C PHE A 260 -13.39 -11.17 7.32
N ILE A 261 -12.39 -10.42 7.76
CA ILE A 261 -12.12 -10.16 9.18
C ILE A 261 -12.44 -8.70 9.45
N PHE A 262 -13.40 -8.47 10.34
CA PHE A 262 -13.73 -7.15 10.84
C PHE A 262 -13.21 -6.98 12.26
N LEU A 263 -12.46 -5.92 12.51
CA LEU A 263 -11.86 -5.59 13.81
C LEU A 263 -12.49 -4.28 14.32
N PRO A 264 -13.54 -4.34 15.18
CA PRO A 264 -14.34 -3.17 15.55
C PRO A 264 -13.52 -2.01 16.11
N GLU A 265 -12.50 -2.32 16.91
CA GLU A 265 -11.68 -1.33 17.62
C GLU A 265 -10.42 -0.89 16.83
N ALA A 266 -10.12 -1.55 15.72
CA ALA A 266 -8.91 -1.28 14.95
C ALA A 266 -9.10 -0.08 14.01
N GLY A 267 -8.01 0.70 13.85
CA GLY A 267 -7.91 1.78 12.88
C GLY A 267 -7.25 1.34 11.57
N HIS A 268 -6.73 2.30 10.81
CA HIS A 268 -6.18 2.08 9.47
C HIS A 268 -4.86 1.28 9.42
N LEU A 269 -4.00 1.40 10.43
CA LEU A 269 -2.62 0.90 10.39
C LEU A 269 -2.49 -0.56 10.86
N LEU A 270 -3.33 -1.45 10.31
CA LEU A 270 -3.44 -2.87 10.73
C LEU A 270 -2.10 -3.61 10.71
N SER A 271 -1.25 -3.40 9.71
CA SER A 271 0.08 -4.04 9.64
C SER A 271 1.00 -3.68 10.81
N ASN A 272 0.74 -2.57 11.50
CA ASN A 272 1.55 -2.11 12.61
C ASN A 272 0.91 -2.40 13.97
N THR A 273 -0.42 -2.23 14.07
CA THR A 273 -1.16 -2.36 15.33
C THR A 273 -1.60 -3.81 15.60
N HIS A 274 -1.73 -4.61 14.55
CA HIS A 274 -2.15 -6.02 14.60
C HIS A 274 -1.14 -6.91 13.87
N SER A 275 0.16 -6.67 14.10
CA SER A 275 1.25 -7.38 13.41
C SER A 275 1.18 -8.90 13.59
N ASP A 276 0.78 -9.38 14.77
CA ASP A 276 0.68 -10.82 15.05
C ASP A 276 -0.44 -11.49 14.24
N LEU A 277 -1.60 -10.82 14.12
CA LEU A 277 -2.68 -11.29 13.24
C LEU A 277 -2.20 -11.33 11.79
N VAL A 278 -1.56 -10.26 11.32
CA VAL A 278 -1.07 -10.19 9.93
C VAL A 278 -0.03 -11.28 9.66
N ARG A 279 0.92 -11.49 10.59
CA ARG A 279 1.89 -12.59 10.50
C ARG A 279 1.19 -13.94 10.43
N LYS A 280 0.21 -14.19 11.31
CA LYS A 280 -0.58 -15.44 11.31
C LYS A 280 -1.26 -15.65 9.95
N LEU A 281 -1.88 -14.64 9.37
CA LEU A 281 -2.51 -14.71 8.06
C LEU A 281 -1.52 -14.99 6.92
N ILE A 282 -0.26 -14.53 7.05
CA ILE A 282 0.81 -14.81 6.09
C ILE A 282 1.28 -16.26 6.20
N VAL A 283 1.47 -16.77 7.42
CA VAL A 283 2.16 -18.03 7.70
C VAL A 283 1.23 -19.23 7.65
N GLU A 284 0.00 -19.08 8.16
CA GLU A 284 -0.93 -20.20 8.30
C GLU A 284 -1.77 -20.39 7.01
N PRO A 285 -1.88 -21.63 6.50
CA PRO A 285 -2.83 -21.91 5.44
C PRO A 285 -4.25 -21.58 5.93
N GLN A 286 -5.03 -20.94 5.10
CA GLN A 286 -6.44 -20.67 5.39
C GLN A 286 -7.21 -22.00 5.29
N THR A 287 -7.26 -22.76 6.39
CA THR A 287 -8.26 -23.79 6.53
C THR A 287 -9.63 -23.10 6.64
N THR A 288 -10.51 -23.41 5.75
CA THR A 288 -11.87 -22.89 5.62
C THR A 288 -12.58 -22.87 6.98
N LYS A 289 -12.67 -21.71 7.62
CA LYS A 289 -13.50 -21.27 8.75
C LYS A 289 -12.69 -20.56 9.84
N LEU A 290 -12.29 -19.31 9.57
CA LEU A 290 -12.27 -18.35 10.66
C LEU A 290 -13.73 -18.00 10.92
N SER A 291 -14.29 -18.48 12.02
CA SER A 291 -15.67 -18.26 12.41
C SER A 291 -15.97 -16.77 12.37
N SER A 292 -16.96 -16.40 11.57
CA SER A 292 -17.56 -15.08 11.59
C SER A 292 -17.96 -14.74 13.02
N ALA A 293 -17.24 -13.85 13.67
CA ALA A 293 -17.82 -13.09 14.76
C ALA A 293 -18.97 -12.29 14.12
N LYS A 294 -20.20 -12.71 14.42
CA LYS A 294 -21.39 -11.93 14.06
C LYS A 294 -21.34 -10.57 14.74
N PRO A 295 -21.89 -9.53 14.09
CA PRO A 295 -21.98 -8.17 14.62
C PRO A 295 -22.69 -8.13 15.96
#